data_6ab0cff246c8cd2b65701858b0591bd3
#
_entry.id   6ab0cff246c8cd2b65701858b0591bd3
#
_cell.length_a   1.000
_cell.length_b   1.000
_cell.length_c   1.000
_cell.angle_alpha   90.00
_cell.angle_beta   90.00
_cell.angle_gamma   90.00
#
_symmetry.space_group_name_H-M   'P 1'
#
loop_
_entity.id
_entity.type
_entity.pdbx_description
1 polymer ?
#
loop_
_entity_poly.entity_id
_entity_poly.type
_entity_poly.pdbx_seq_one_letter_code
_entity_poly.pdbx_strand_id
1 'polypeptide(L)'
;MTKTGAVYTPMLQLVIYVAMAILMFLVLWLRGDASAGDLVAYITAAGLLPKPIRQLSEVSSTVQRGVAGAESIFEQLDEAAEEDQGSVEKERVSGRLEVRNLSFRYPGTDKQVLDDISFVAEPGQMIALVGRSGSGKSTLANLVPRFYQHNDGKIMLDGVEVEDYRLRNLRRHIALVTQQVTLFNDSVANNIAYGDLAGAPREDIERAAKAANAKEFIDNLPQGFDTEVGENGVLLSGGQRQRLAIARALLKDAPLLILDEATSALDTESERHIQAALDEVMKGRTTLVIAHRLSTIEKADLILVMDQGQIVERGSHAELLAQNGHYARLHAMGLDEQAPAPVG
;
A
#
# COMPACT_ATOMS: atom_id res chain seq x y z
N MET A 1 -11.89 -14.97 -19.45
CA MET A 1 -13.29 -15.49 -19.37
C MET A 1 -14.02 -15.62 -20.70
N THR A 2 -13.42 -15.49 -21.86
CA THR A 2 -14.14 -15.31 -23.13
C THR A 2 -14.06 -16.48 -24.12
N LYS A 3 -13.13 -17.42 -23.96
CA LYS A 3 -13.00 -18.53 -24.91
C LYS A 3 -13.94 -19.72 -24.64
N THR A 4 -14.23 -20.02 -23.39
CA THR A 4 -15.12 -21.15 -23.01
C THR A 4 -16.58 -20.88 -23.33
N GLY A 5 -17.07 -19.65 -23.13
CA GLY A 5 -18.45 -19.28 -23.45
C GLY A 5 -18.75 -19.21 -24.96
N ALA A 6 -17.76 -18.86 -25.78
CA ALA A 6 -17.91 -18.76 -27.23
C ALA A 6 -18.11 -20.10 -27.93
N VAL A 7 -17.60 -21.19 -27.36
CA VAL A 7 -17.72 -22.57 -27.92
C VAL A 7 -18.92 -23.32 -27.33
N TYR A 8 -19.26 -23.06 -26.07
CA TYR A 8 -20.32 -23.75 -25.36
C TYR A 8 -21.71 -23.53 -25.96
N THR A 9 -22.05 -22.29 -26.31
CA THR A 9 -23.36 -21.93 -26.86
C THR A 9 -23.61 -22.54 -28.25
N PRO A 10 -22.67 -22.48 -29.24
CA PRO A 10 -22.84 -23.17 -30.51
C PRO A 10 -22.92 -24.70 -30.38
N MET A 11 -22.14 -25.31 -29.47
CA MET A 11 -22.18 -26.73 -29.24
C MET A 11 -23.52 -27.20 -28.69
N LEU A 12 -24.07 -26.45 -27.72
CA LEU A 12 -25.39 -26.74 -27.16
C LEU A 12 -26.52 -26.58 -28.19
N GLN A 13 -26.43 -25.56 -29.06
CA GLN A 13 -27.34 -25.40 -30.17
C GLN A 13 -27.28 -26.56 -31.18
N LEU A 14 -26.09 -27.03 -31.50
CA LEU A 14 -25.89 -28.17 -32.41
C LEU A 14 -26.53 -29.44 -31.87
N VAL A 15 -26.34 -29.73 -30.57
CA VAL A 15 -26.96 -30.88 -29.89
C VAL A 15 -28.49 -30.80 -29.91
N ILE A 16 -29.06 -29.61 -29.67
CA ILE A 16 -30.50 -29.36 -29.72
C ILE A 16 -31.02 -29.58 -31.12
N TYR A 17 -30.36 -29.06 -32.15
CA TYR A 17 -30.83 -29.24 -33.55
C TYR A 17 -30.72 -30.69 -34.04
N VAL A 18 -29.65 -31.41 -33.62
CA VAL A 18 -29.53 -32.87 -33.91
C VAL A 18 -30.63 -33.65 -33.21
N ALA A 19 -30.90 -33.37 -31.94
CA ALA A 19 -31.99 -34.01 -31.19
C ALA A 19 -33.36 -33.74 -31.86
N MET A 20 -33.61 -32.48 -32.28
CA MET A 20 -34.82 -32.13 -33.01
C MET A 20 -34.91 -32.82 -34.33
N ALA A 21 -33.84 -32.93 -35.12
CA ALA A 21 -33.84 -33.66 -36.39
C ALA A 21 -34.14 -35.14 -36.22
N ILE A 22 -33.56 -35.78 -35.18
CA ILE A 22 -33.86 -37.19 -34.84
C ILE A 22 -35.32 -37.35 -34.45
N LEU A 23 -35.86 -36.46 -33.63
CA LEU A 23 -37.21 -36.49 -33.15
C LEU A 23 -38.21 -36.32 -34.31
N MET A 24 -37.89 -35.40 -35.23
CA MET A 24 -38.68 -35.17 -36.46
C MET A 24 -38.63 -36.39 -37.39
N PHE A 25 -37.46 -37.03 -37.55
CA PHE A 25 -37.32 -38.26 -38.31
C PHE A 25 -38.14 -39.41 -37.72
N LEU A 26 -38.07 -39.60 -36.36
CA LEU A 26 -38.85 -40.60 -35.66
C LEU A 26 -40.36 -40.38 -35.78
N VAL A 27 -40.84 -39.16 -35.66
CA VAL A 27 -42.25 -38.81 -35.84
C VAL A 27 -42.72 -39.11 -37.29
N LEU A 28 -41.89 -38.81 -38.30
CA LEU A 28 -42.21 -39.12 -39.71
C LEU A 28 -42.16 -40.61 -40.00
N TRP A 29 -41.31 -41.39 -39.35
CA TRP A 29 -41.15 -42.82 -39.53
C TRP A 29 -42.23 -43.65 -38.81
N LEU A 30 -42.61 -43.22 -37.60
CA LEU A 30 -43.65 -43.84 -36.79
C LEU A 30 -45.07 -43.34 -37.11
N ARG A 31 -45.19 -42.47 -38.10
CA ARG A 31 -46.41 -41.82 -38.51
C ARG A 31 -47.44 -42.85 -39.05
N GLY A 32 -48.29 -43.31 -38.14
CA GLY A 32 -49.47 -44.10 -38.52
C GLY A 32 -50.54 -43.20 -39.21
N ASP A 33 -51.76 -43.15 -38.70
CA ASP A 33 -52.88 -42.33 -39.23
C ASP A 33 -52.87 -40.87 -38.79
N ALA A 34 -51.65 -40.27 -38.49
CA ALA A 34 -51.51 -38.86 -38.02
C ALA A 34 -51.88 -37.87 -39.15
N SER A 35 -52.71 -36.89 -38.80
CA SER A 35 -53.13 -35.86 -39.72
C SER A 35 -52.01 -34.83 -40.02
N ALA A 36 -52.11 -34.08 -41.11
CA ALA A 36 -51.17 -33.01 -41.42
C ALA A 36 -51.16 -31.91 -40.32
N GLY A 37 -52.28 -31.72 -39.60
CA GLY A 37 -52.37 -30.80 -38.45
C GLY A 37 -51.55 -31.24 -37.26
N ASP A 38 -51.51 -32.54 -36.95
CA ASP A 38 -50.70 -33.10 -35.84
C ASP A 38 -49.20 -32.92 -36.11
N LEU A 39 -48.77 -33.09 -37.34
CA LEU A 39 -47.38 -32.83 -37.76
C LEU A 39 -46.96 -31.39 -37.55
N VAL A 40 -47.79 -30.41 -37.98
CA VAL A 40 -47.54 -29.00 -37.78
C VAL A 40 -47.50 -28.63 -36.30
N ALA A 41 -48.42 -29.18 -35.50
CA ALA A 41 -48.45 -28.98 -34.06
C ALA A 41 -47.17 -29.49 -33.39
N TYR A 42 -46.68 -30.67 -33.77
CA TYR A 42 -45.45 -31.28 -33.26
C TYR A 42 -44.19 -30.43 -33.61
N ILE A 43 -44.09 -30.00 -34.87
CA ILE A 43 -42.97 -29.18 -35.32
C ILE A 43 -42.95 -27.83 -34.59
N THR A 44 -44.13 -27.25 -34.38
CA THR A 44 -44.28 -25.97 -33.69
C THR A 44 -43.90 -26.12 -32.21
N ALA A 45 -44.41 -27.16 -31.55
CA ALA A 45 -44.07 -27.46 -30.13
C ALA A 45 -42.57 -27.73 -29.93
N ALA A 46 -41.97 -28.53 -30.83
CA ALA A 46 -40.55 -28.82 -30.81
C ALA A 46 -39.69 -27.55 -31.05
N GLY A 47 -40.14 -26.67 -31.92
CA GLY A 47 -39.48 -25.39 -32.21
C GLY A 47 -39.54 -24.37 -31.07
N LEU A 48 -40.50 -24.50 -30.15
CA LEU A 48 -40.62 -23.62 -28.98
C LEU A 48 -39.72 -24.06 -27.81
N LEU A 49 -39.28 -25.32 -27.74
CA LEU A 49 -38.45 -25.86 -26.63
C LEU A 49 -37.04 -25.25 -26.47
N PRO A 50 -36.29 -24.92 -27.54
CA PRO A 50 -34.91 -24.40 -27.39
C PRO A 50 -34.82 -23.07 -26.64
N LYS A 51 -35.81 -22.21 -26.77
CA LYS A 51 -35.81 -20.89 -26.13
C LYS A 51 -35.87 -20.94 -24.60
N PRO A 52 -36.80 -21.66 -23.97
CA PRO A 52 -36.81 -21.83 -22.49
C PRO A 52 -35.56 -22.51 -21.96
N ILE A 53 -35.01 -23.52 -22.65
CA ILE A 53 -33.79 -24.21 -22.25
C ILE A 53 -32.61 -23.24 -22.23
N ARG A 54 -32.47 -22.41 -23.25
CA ARG A 54 -31.43 -21.36 -23.29
C ARG A 54 -31.63 -20.34 -22.21
N GLN A 55 -32.85 -19.88 -21.94
CA GLN A 55 -33.12 -18.93 -20.84
C GLN A 55 -32.75 -19.50 -19.46
N LEU A 56 -33.03 -20.77 -19.21
CA LEU A 56 -32.61 -21.46 -17.97
C LEU A 56 -31.08 -21.47 -17.83
N SER A 57 -30.35 -21.73 -18.91
CA SER A 57 -28.88 -21.70 -18.91
C SER A 57 -28.33 -20.30 -18.65
N GLU A 58 -28.97 -19.26 -19.21
CA GLU A 58 -28.60 -17.86 -19.00
C GLU A 58 -28.85 -17.42 -17.54
N VAL A 59 -29.97 -17.84 -16.95
CA VAL A 59 -30.27 -17.59 -15.52
C VAL A 59 -29.22 -18.24 -14.62
N SER A 60 -28.87 -19.50 -14.86
CA SER A 60 -27.81 -20.19 -14.10
C SER A 60 -26.48 -19.43 -14.15
N SER A 61 -26.07 -18.98 -15.34
CA SER A 61 -24.86 -18.19 -15.51
C SER A 61 -24.92 -16.83 -14.78
N THR A 62 -26.10 -16.21 -14.75
CA THR A 62 -26.30 -14.93 -14.07
C THR A 62 -26.24 -15.10 -12.54
N VAL A 63 -26.86 -16.16 -12.02
CA VAL A 63 -26.80 -16.51 -10.59
C VAL A 63 -25.35 -16.80 -10.17
N GLN A 64 -24.61 -17.61 -10.91
CA GLN A 64 -23.21 -17.92 -10.61
C GLN A 64 -22.34 -16.65 -10.58
N ARG A 65 -22.54 -15.71 -11.50
CA ARG A 65 -21.83 -14.43 -11.46
C ARG A 65 -22.21 -13.59 -10.25
N GLY A 66 -23.50 -13.60 -9.89
CA GLY A 66 -24.00 -12.92 -8.69
C GLY A 66 -23.39 -13.51 -7.40
N VAL A 67 -23.33 -14.83 -7.32
CA VAL A 67 -22.71 -15.52 -6.18
C VAL A 67 -21.22 -15.20 -6.08
N ALA A 68 -20.47 -15.32 -7.18
CA ALA A 68 -19.04 -14.98 -7.18
C ALA A 68 -18.76 -13.52 -6.80
N GLY A 69 -19.63 -12.59 -7.25
CA GLY A 69 -19.53 -11.19 -6.83
C GLY A 69 -19.85 -10.98 -5.34
N ALA A 70 -20.88 -11.70 -4.84
CA ALA A 70 -21.23 -11.65 -3.44
C ALA A 70 -20.13 -12.27 -2.55
N GLU A 71 -19.56 -13.42 -2.93
CA GLU A 71 -18.44 -14.06 -2.22
C GLU A 71 -17.27 -13.07 -2.05
N SER A 72 -16.87 -12.39 -3.13
CA SER A 72 -15.79 -11.40 -3.06
C SER A 72 -16.09 -10.21 -2.13
N ILE A 73 -17.35 -9.77 -2.08
CA ILE A 73 -17.77 -8.70 -1.16
C ILE A 73 -17.79 -9.20 0.29
N PHE A 74 -18.34 -10.39 0.53
CA PHE A 74 -18.39 -10.93 1.88
C PHE A 74 -17.00 -11.30 2.41
N GLU A 75 -16.08 -11.80 1.56
CA GLU A 75 -14.70 -12.02 1.93
C GLU A 75 -14.02 -10.75 2.45
N GLN A 76 -14.28 -9.60 1.81
CA GLN A 76 -13.79 -8.32 2.31
C GLN A 76 -14.49 -7.81 3.58
N LEU A 77 -15.80 -8.07 3.72
CA LEU A 77 -16.57 -7.68 4.90
C LEU A 77 -16.25 -8.54 6.13
N ASP A 78 -15.90 -9.79 5.90
CA ASP A 78 -15.53 -10.77 6.95
C ASP A 78 -14.03 -10.68 7.32
N GLU A 79 -13.25 -9.83 6.62
CA GLU A 79 -11.86 -9.58 6.99
C GLU A 79 -11.78 -9.04 8.41
N ALA A 80 -10.92 -9.64 9.22
CA ALA A 80 -10.78 -9.27 10.62
C ALA A 80 -10.33 -7.81 10.74
N ALA A 81 -11.02 -7.04 11.57
CA ALA A 81 -10.62 -5.68 11.89
C ALA A 81 -9.24 -5.69 12.57
N GLU A 82 -8.47 -4.64 12.34
CA GLU A 82 -7.16 -4.46 12.98
C GLU A 82 -7.31 -4.50 14.52
N GLU A 83 -6.51 -5.34 15.18
CA GLU A 83 -6.60 -5.51 16.62
C GLU A 83 -6.14 -4.24 17.36
N ASP A 84 -7.01 -3.72 18.22
CA ASP A 84 -6.72 -2.58 19.11
C ASP A 84 -7.10 -2.92 20.54
N GLN A 85 -6.21 -3.66 21.22
CA GLN A 85 -6.38 -4.03 22.63
C GLN A 85 -5.74 -3.01 23.58
N GLY A 86 -5.05 -2.01 23.06
CA GLY A 86 -4.40 -0.97 23.80
C GLY A 86 -5.39 -0.04 24.50
N SER A 87 -5.03 0.44 25.69
CA SER A 87 -5.86 1.32 26.51
C SER A 87 -5.19 2.65 26.85
N VAL A 88 -3.89 2.77 26.63
CA VAL A 88 -3.12 3.97 26.93
C VAL A 88 -3.37 5.04 25.89
N GLU A 89 -3.74 6.23 26.37
CA GLU A 89 -3.80 7.44 25.56
C GLU A 89 -2.91 8.51 26.21
N LYS A 90 -2.00 9.07 25.41
CA LYS A 90 -1.21 10.24 25.79
C LYS A 90 -1.58 11.43 24.95
N GLU A 91 -1.74 12.58 25.55
CA GLU A 91 -2.02 13.81 24.81
C GLU A 91 -0.79 14.27 24.03
N ARG A 92 0.39 14.13 24.62
CA ARG A 92 1.70 14.43 24.03
C ARG A 92 2.73 13.39 24.39
N VAL A 93 3.66 13.18 23.49
CA VAL A 93 4.87 12.37 23.69
C VAL A 93 6.10 13.17 23.29
N SER A 94 7.25 12.86 23.89
CA SER A 94 8.51 13.51 23.54
C SER A 94 9.14 12.93 22.27
N GLY A 95 8.72 11.71 21.91
CA GLY A 95 9.22 10.98 20.76
C GLY A 95 10.44 10.10 21.05
N ARG A 96 10.71 9.74 22.32
CA ARG A 96 11.75 8.77 22.64
C ARG A 96 11.30 7.38 22.20
N LEU A 97 11.97 6.84 21.18
CA LEU A 97 11.72 5.49 20.66
C LEU A 97 12.78 4.52 21.18
N GLU A 98 12.34 3.44 21.81
CA GLU A 98 13.22 2.40 22.30
C GLU A 98 12.77 1.04 21.80
N VAL A 99 13.70 0.30 21.21
CA VAL A 99 13.50 -1.07 20.70
C VAL A 99 14.42 -2.00 21.48
N ARG A 100 13.86 -3.09 22.04
CA ARG A 100 14.58 -4.07 22.85
C ARG A 100 14.35 -5.49 22.36
N ASN A 101 15.42 -6.18 21.98
CA ASN A 101 15.45 -7.60 21.58
C ASN A 101 14.32 -7.96 20.59
N LEU A 102 14.04 -7.05 19.68
CA LEU A 102 12.94 -7.19 18.74
C LEU A 102 13.25 -8.26 17.70
N SER A 103 12.38 -9.26 17.60
CA SER A 103 12.42 -10.29 16.57
C SER A 103 11.09 -10.37 15.87
N PHE A 104 11.12 -10.58 14.53
CA PHE A 104 9.92 -10.57 13.73
C PHE A 104 9.96 -11.53 12.52
N ARG A 105 8.82 -12.17 12.28
CA ARG A 105 8.48 -12.95 11.09
C ARG A 105 7.11 -12.53 10.59
N TYR A 106 6.96 -12.42 9.27
CA TYR A 106 5.64 -12.16 8.69
C TYR A 106 4.69 -13.35 8.91
N PRO A 107 3.40 -13.10 9.12
CA PRO A 107 2.40 -14.16 9.19
C PRO A 107 2.48 -15.08 7.97
N GLY A 108 2.39 -16.39 8.21
CA GLY A 108 2.42 -17.42 7.15
C GLY A 108 3.82 -17.72 6.58
N THR A 109 4.90 -17.19 7.17
CA THR A 109 6.28 -17.51 6.76
C THR A 109 7.10 -18.00 7.96
N ASP A 110 8.04 -18.93 7.69
CA ASP A 110 9.02 -19.38 8.71
C ASP A 110 10.30 -18.54 8.72
N LYS A 111 10.44 -17.64 7.74
CA LYS A 111 11.65 -16.83 7.58
C LYS A 111 11.67 -15.69 8.60
N GLN A 112 12.67 -15.70 9.48
CA GLN A 112 12.97 -14.57 10.37
C GLN A 112 13.47 -13.38 9.55
N VAL A 113 12.83 -12.21 9.72
CA VAL A 113 13.15 -10.99 8.99
C VAL A 113 13.91 -10.01 9.87
N LEU A 114 13.59 -9.97 11.18
CA LEU A 114 14.36 -9.24 12.19
C LEU A 114 14.75 -10.20 13.31
N ASP A 115 15.97 -10.06 13.81
CA ASP A 115 16.55 -10.92 14.82
C ASP A 115 17.35 -10.08 15.82
N ASP A 116 16.86 -10.03 17.07
CA ASP A 116 17.47 -9.36 18.22
C ASP A 116 17.84 -7.88 17.98
N ILE A 117 16.95 -7.11 17.39
CA ILE A 117 17.14 -5.67 17.15
C ILE A 117 16.97 -4.89 18.45
N SER A 118 18.00 -4.11 18.82
CA SER A 118 17.97 -3.26 20.01
C SER A 118 18.65 -1.91 19.75
N PHE A 119 17.93 -0.80 19.96
CA PHE A 119 18.46 0.55 19.89
C PHE A 119 17.56 1.54 20.64
N VAL A 120 18.07 2.76 20.87
CA VAL A 120 17.32 3.88 21.43
C VAL A 120 17.52 5.09 20.53
N ALA A 121 16.42 5.78 20.23
CA ALA A 121 16.39 7.10 19.63
C ALA A 121 15.91 8.10 20.68
N GLU A 122 16.77 9.02 21.06
CA GLU A 122 16.42 10.08 21.99
C GLU A 122 15.56 11.16 21.30
N PRO A 123 14.77 11.95 22.06
CA PRO A 123 13.94 12.99 21.49
C PRO A 123 14.72 13.95 20.61
N GLY A 124 14.24 14.15 19.37
CA GLY A 124 14.88 15.01 18.38
C GLY A 124 16.08 14.41 17.65
N GLN A 125 16.47 13.17 17.95
CA GLN A 125 17.59 12.48 17.32
C GLN A 125 17.20 11.90 15.97
N MET A 126 18.11 11.99 15.00
CA MET A 126 17.96 11.37 13.69
C MET A 126 18.73 10.06 13.60
N ILE A 127 18.01 8.96 13.38
CA ILE A 127 18.59 7.62 13.19
C ILE A 127 18.45 7.20 11.73
N ALA A 128 19.56 6.88 11.07
CA ALA A 128 19.57 6.35 9.72
C ALA A 128 19.67 4.81 9.73
N LEU A 129 18.73 4.16 9.04
CA LEU A 129 18.77 2.72 8.75
C LEU A 129 19.45 2.53 7.39
N VAL A 130 20.58 1.84 7.38
CA VAL A 130 21.40 1.59 6.19
C VAL A 130 21.59 0.08 6.01
N GLY A 131 21.64 -0.41 4.79
CA GLY A 131 21.86 -1.83 4.50
C GLY A 131 21.29 -2.24 3.15
N ARG A 132 21.61 -3.45 2.70
CA ARG A 132 21.16 -3.99 1.41
C ARG A 132 19.64 -4.14 1.36
N SER A 133 19.09 -4.24 0.16
CA SER A 133 17.68 -4.62 -0.03
C SER A 133 17.40 -5.96 0.68
N GLY A 134 16.27 -6.05 1.37
CA GLY A 134 15.89 -7.24 2.15
C GLY A 134 16.59 -7.39 3.50
N SER A 135 17.37 -6.40 3.98
CA SER A 135 18.00 -6.46 5.32
C SER A 135 17.04 -6.21 6.51
N GLY A 136 15.75 -5.87 6.25
CA GLY A 136 14.74 -5.68 7.29
C GLY A 136 14.40 -4.22 7.63
N LYS A 137 15.00 -3.21 6.97
CA LYS A 137 14.78 -1.77 7.27
C LYS A 137 13.31 -1.35 7.23
N SER A 138 12.62 -1.61 6.12
CA SER A 138 11.20 -1.25 5.96
C SER A 138 10.30 -2.06 6.89
N THR A 139 10.68 -3.30 7.21
CA THR A 139 9.98 -4.12 8.20
C THR A 139 10.06 -3.48 9.58
N LEU A 140 11.25 -3.07 10.02
CA LEU A 140 11.45 -2.38 11.30
C LEU A 140 10.63 -1.07 11.35
N ALA A 141 10.68 -0.28 10.29
CA ALA A 141 9.91 0.97 10.19
C ALA A 141 8.39 0.75 10.29
N ASN A 142 7.87 -0.35 9.71
CA ASN A 142 6.45 -0.70 9.71
C ASN A 142 5.94 -1.28 11.04
N LEU A 143 6.82 -1.82 11.87
CA LEU A 143 6.45 -2.32 13.20
C LEU A 143 6.19 -1.18 14.20
N VAL A 144 6.87 -0.05 14.06
CA VAL A 144 6.70 1.09 14.98
C VAL A 144 5.26 1.64 14.99
N PRO A 145 4.56 1.87 13.83
CA PRO A 145 3.16 2.27 13.80
C PRO A 145 2.17 1.09 13.97
N ARG A 146 2.65 -0.11 14.33
CA ARG A 146 1.86 -1.33 14.46
C ARG A 146 1.09 -1.69 13.19
N PHE A 147 1.74 -1.66 12.03
CA PHE A 147 1.16 -2.27 10.83
C PHE A 147 1.25 -3.80 10.86
N TYR A 148 2.13 -4.32 11.69
CA TYR A 148 2.25 -5.73 12.07
C TYR A 148 2.52 -5.82 13.57
N GLN A 149 2.10 -6.91 14.19
CA GLN A 149 2.47 -7.25 15.56
C GLN A 149 3.80 -8.00 15.54
N HIS A 150 4.75 -7.61 16.42
CA HIS A 150 6.02 -8.32 16.57
C HIS A 150 5.85 -9.65 17.31
N ASN A 151 6.78 -10.57 17.10
CA ASN A 151 6.71 -11.89 17.73
C ASN A 151 7.36 -11.87 19.13
N ASP A 152 8.53 -11.26 19.24
CA ASP A 152 9.33 -11.18 20.47
C ASP A 152 9.95 -9.80 20.61
N GLY A 153 10.31 -9.44 21.85
CA GLY A 153 10.93 -8.15 22.18
C GLY A 153 9.89 -7.08 22.52
N LYS A 154 10.32 -5.82 22.45
CA LYS A 154 9.50 -4.65 22.80
C LYS A 154 9.85 -3.45 21.94
N ILE A 155 8.81 -2.70 21.55
CA ILE A 155 8.92 -1.36 20.98
C ILE A 155 8.23 -0.41 21.93
N MET A 156 8.93 0.61 22.41
CA MET A 156 8.38 1.56 23.38
C MET A 156 8.46 2.98 22.85
N LEU A 157 7.37 3.73 23.00
CA LEU A 157 7.32 5.17 22.75
C LEU A 157 7.13 5.87 24.11
N ASP A 158 8.11 6.70 24.50
CA ASP A 158 8.15 7.36 25.81
C ASP A 158 7.95 6.40 27.00
N GLY A 159 8.59 5.23 26.94
CA GLY A 159 8.58 4.22 27.99
C GLY A 159 7.31 3.38 28.08
N VAL A 160 6.36 3.57 27.20
CA VAL A 160 5.13 2.75 27.08
C VAL A 160 5.26 1.88 25.84
N GLU A 161 4.93 0.59 25.96
CA GLU A 161 4.95 -0.35 24.85
C GLU A 161 3.91 0.07 23.79
N VAL A 162 4.26 0.01 22.50
CA VAL A 162 3.38 0.46 21.42
C VAL A 162 2.07 -0.34 21.38
N GLU A 163 2.07 -1.57 21.87
CA GLU A 163 0.87 -2.42 21.94
C GLU A 163 -0.10 -2.00 23.04
N ASP A 164 0.40 -1.34 24.10
CA ASP A 164 -0.43 -0.82 25.18
C ASP A 164 -1.16 0.47 24.78
N TYR A 165 -0.67 1.18 23.79
CA TYR A 165 -1.37 2.36 23.26
C TYR A 165 -2.64 1.97 22.51
N ARG A 166 -3.70 2.78 22.68
CA ARG A 166 -4.78 2.77 21.71
C ARG A 166 -4.23 3.11 20.32
N LEU A 167 -4.52 2.31 19.32
CA LEU A 167 -3.89 2.36 18.01
C LEU A 167 -3.99 3.74 17.34
N ARG A 168 -5.18 4.36 17.40
CA ARG A 168 -5.39 5.72 16.89
C ARG A 168 -4.52 6.75 17.61
N ASN A 169 -4.34 6.61 18.94
CA ASN A 169 -3.51 7.51 19.71
C ASN A 169 -2.03 7.31 19.40
N LEU A 170 -1.54 6.08 19.30
CA LEU A 170 -0.17 5.78 18.85
C LEU A 170 0.13 6.43 17.50
N ARG A 171 -0.71 6.16 16.50
CA ARG A 171 -0.54 6.67 15.13
C ARG A 171 -0.67 8.19 15.02
N ARG A 172 -1.38 8.85 15.96
CA ARG A 172 -1.40 10.31 16.05
C ARG A 172 -0.01 10.90 16.32
N HIS A 173 0.82 10.21 17.08
CA HIS A 173 2.17 10.63 17.45
C HIS A 173 3.26 10.24 16.44
N ILE A 174 2.90 9.58 15.34
CA ILE A 174 3.83 9.10 14.32
C ILE A 174 3.44 9.68 12.97
N ALA A 175 4.32 10.44 12.33
CA ALA A 175 4.19 10.82 10.93
C ALA A 175 4.99 9.84 10.05
N LEU A 176 4.42 9.47 8.92
CA LEU A 176 5.03 8.52 7.97
C LEU A 176 5.08 9.16 6.58
N VAL A 177 6.26 9.16 5.97
CA VAL A 177 6.47 9.53 4.57
C VAL A 177 7.05 8.30 3.87
N THR A 178 6.26 7.66 3.03
CA THR A 178 6.63 6.44 2.31
C THR A 178 7.25 6.74 0.95
N GLN A 179 8.03 5.80 0.42
CA GLN A 179 8.57 5.84 -0.93
C GLN A 179 7.47 5.97 -1.99
N GLN A 180 6.43 5.14 -1.87
CA GLN A 180 5.25 5.21 -2.73
C GLN A 180 4.18 6.05 -2.06
N VAL A 181 3.93 7.23 -2.63
CA VAL A 181 2.92 8.15 -2.10
C VAL A 181 1.55 7.78 -2.63
N THR A 182 0.66 7.38 -1.75
CA THR A 182 -0.76 7.20 -2.07
C THR A 182 -1.50 8.52 -1.95
N LEU A 183 -2.16 8.92 -3.03
CA LEU A 183 -3.08 10.06 -3.07
C LEU A 183 -4.49 9.56 -3.39
N PHE A 184 -5.45 10.16 -2.73
CA PHE A 184 -6.87 9.89 -2.97
C PHE A 184 -7.37 10.70 -4.16
N ASN A 185 -8.38 10.19 -4.86
CA ASN A 185 -9.06 10.94 -5.91
C ASN A 185 -9.92 12.05 -5.29
N ASP A 186 -9.26 13.11 -4.88
CA ASP A 186 -9.84 14.26 -4.18
C ASP A 186 -8.95 15.49 -4.44
N SER A 187 -9.30 16.63 -3.85
CA SER A 187 -8.54 17.87 -3.98
C SER A 187 -7.15 17.77 -3.35
N VAL A 188 -6.24 18.65 -3.77
CA VAL A 188 -4.91 18.82 -3.16
C VAL A 188 -5.06 19.09 -1.66
N ALA A 189 -5.97 19.99 -1.26
CA ALA A 189 -6.20 20.33 0.14
C ALA A 189 -6.61 19.10 0.97
N ASN A 190 -7.57 18.33 0.50
CA ASN A 190 -8.04 17.11 1.18
C ASN A 190 -6.97 16.02 1.18
N ASN A 191 -6.10 15.97 0.20
CA ASN A 191 -4.93 15.09 0.20
C ASN A 191 -3.86 15.48 1.20
N ILE A 192 -3.69 16.75 1.52
CA ILE A 192 -2.79 17.21 2.59
C ILE A 192 -3.44 16.99 3.96
N ALA A 193 -4.73 17.31 4.10
CA ALA A 193 -5.49 17.20 5.34
C ALA A 193 -6.53 16.07 5.23
N TYR A 194 -6.13 14.84 5.49
CA TYR A 194 -7.06 13.70 5.48
C TYR A 194 -7.07 12.96 6.83
N GLY A 195 -8.06 12.10 7.02
CA GLY A 195 -8.22 11.32 8.25
C GLY A 195 -8.46 12.21 9.46
N ASP A 196 -7.66 12.08 10.50
CA ASP A 196 -7.77 12.91 11.72
C ASP A 196 -7.48 14.40 11.50
N LEU A 197 -6.89 14.76 10.37
CA LEU A 197 -6.63 16.15 9.97
C LEU A 197 -7.71 16.73 9.06
N ALA A 198 -8.74 15.95 8.70
CA ALA A 198 -9.86 16.43 7.91
C ALA A 198 -10.56 17.58 8.64
N GLY A 199 -10.70 18.71 7.97
CA GLY A 199 -11.23 19.93 8.59
C GLY A 199 -10.17 20.85 9.21
N ALA A 200 -8.87 20.57 9.02
CA ALA A 200 -7.82 21.51 9.38
C ALA A 200 -8.06 22.89 8.70
N PRO A 201 -7.77 24.02 9.38
CA PRO A 201 -7.89 25.33 8.79
C PRO A 201 -7.09 25.45 7.50
N ARG A 202 -7.66 26.14 6.51
CA ARG A 202 -6.99 26.35 5.19
C ARG A 202 -5.60 26.97 5.34
N GLU A 203 -5.45 27.90 6.27
CA GLU A 203 -4.18 28.57 6.56
C GLU A 203 -3.10 27.61 7.02
N ASP A 204 -3.47 26.57 7.81
CA ASP A 204 -2.55 25.55 8.28
C ASP A 204 -2.12 24.63 7.13
N ILE A 205 -3.05 24.26 6.25
CA ILE A 205 -2.79 23.48 5.04
C ILE A 205 -1.82 24.24 4.12
N GLU A 206 -2.08 25.53 3.89
CA GLU A 206 -1.22 26.38 3.05
C GLU A 206 0.18 26.57 3.65
N ARG A 207 0.26 26.74 4.99
CA ARG A 207 1.54 26.82 5.70
C ARG A 207 2.34 25.52 5.56
N ALA A 208 1.70 24.36 5.74
CA ALA A 208 2.35 23.07 5.55
C ALA A 208 2.80 22.84 4.11
N ALA A 209 1.98 23.20 3.13
CA ALA A 209 2.32 23.13 1.71
C ALA A 209 3.50 24.03 1.35
N LYS A 210 3.55 25.26 1.92
CA LYS A 210 4.67 26.19 1.74
C LYS A 210 5.97 25.62 2.32
N ALA A 211 5.92 25.09 3.54
CA ALA A 211 7.07 24.48 4.19
C ALA A 211 7.57 23.22 3.45
N ALA A 212 6.68 22.50 2.78
CA ALA A 212 7.01 21.36 1.91
C ALA A 212 7.47 21.79 0.49
N ASN A 213 7.69 23.07 0.21
CA ASN A 213 7.96 23.59 -1.13
C ASN A 213 6.92 23.17 -2.20
N ALA A 214 5.67 22.94 -1.76
CA ALA A 214 4.58 22.51 -2.63
C ALA A 214 3.73 23.68 -3.15
N LYS A 215 3.71 24.82 -2.44
CA LYS A 215 2.81 25.93 -2.74
C LYS A 215 2.97 26.46 -4.16
N GLU A 216 4.19 26.60 -4.66
CA GLU A 216 4.48 27.13 -5.99
C GLU A 216 3.79 26.31 -7.10
N PHE A 217 3.95 25.00 -7.10
CA PHE A 217 3.29 24.17 -8.11
C PHE A 217 1.77 24.10 -7.90
N ILE A 218 1.28 24.15 -6.64
CA ILE A 218 -0.15 24.13 -6.35
C ILE A 218 -0.82 25.40 -6.90
N ASP A 219 -0.20 26.56 -6.72
CA ASP A 219 -0.72 27.84 -7.23
C ASP A 219 -0.80 27.86 -8.77
N ASN A 220 0.00 27.03 -9.46
CA ASN A 220 -0.02 26.87 -10.91
C ASN A 220 -1.05 25.84 -11.40
N LEU A 221 -1.73 25.12 -10.51
CA LEU A 221 -2.82 24.20 -10.88
C LEU A 221 -4.10 25.00 -11.21
N PRO A 222 -5.00 24.46 -12.06
CA PRO A 222 -6.19 25.18 -12.54
C PRO A 222 -7.09 25.76 -11.45
N GLN A 223 -7.18 25.09 -10.30
CA GLN A 223 -8.01 25.48 -9.14
C GLN A 223 -7.17 25.56 -7.86
N GLY A 224 -5.83 25.63 -7.97
CA GLY A 224 -4.92 25.67 -6.84
C GLY A 224 -5.11 24.46 -5.90
N PHE A 225 -5.31 24.72 -4.62
CA PHE A 225 -5.54 23.69 -3.62
C PHE A 225 -6.85 22.88 -3.79
N ASP A 226 -7.81 23.39 -4.54
CA ASP A 226 -9.10 22.74 -4.78
C ASP A 226 -9.07 21.89 -6.07
N THR A 227 -7.90 21.81 -6.73
CA THR A 227 -7.69 20.94 -7.90
C THR A 227 -7.75 19.47 -7.50
N GLU A 228 -8.58 18.68 -8.17
CA GLU A 228 -8.60 17.22 -8.04
C GLU A 228 -7.34 16.61 -8.68
N VAL A 229 -6.66 15.73 -7.92
CA VAL A 229 -5.39 15.12 -8.36
C VAL A 229 -5.56 13.82 -9.15
N GLY A 230 -6.79 13.32 -9.24
CA GLY A 230 -7.11 12.04 -9.88
C GLY A 230 -6.71 10.83 -9.02
N GLU A 231 -7.06 9.65 -9.49
CA GLU A 231 -6.75 8.41 -8.79
C GLU A 231 -5.23 8.22 -8.68
N ASN A 232 -4.75 7.96 -7.45
CA ASN A 232 -3.33 7.88 -7.12
C ASN A 232 -2.49 9.10 -7.55
N GLY A 233 -3.12 10.25 -7.75
CA GLY A 233 -2.44 11.48 -8.14
C GLY A 233 -1.84 11.42 -9.55
N VAL A 234 -2.50 10.73 -10.48
CA VAL A 234 -2.03 10.54 -11.87
C VAL A 234 -1.75 11.86 -12.61
N LEU A 235 -2.39 12.95 -12.19
CA LEU A 235 -2.20 14.28 -12.77
C LEU A 235 -0.96 15.02 -12.24
N LEU A 236 -0.25 14.45 -11.26
CA LEU A 236 0.91 15.04 -10.62
C LEU A 236 2.19 14.27 -10.96
N SER A 237 3.32 14.98 -11.05
CA SER A 237 4.64 14.36 -11.14
C SER A 237 5.02 13.60 -9.86
N GLY A 238 5.99 12.70 -9.92
CA GLY A 238 6.51 11.99 -8.75
C GLY A 238 6.98 12.94 -7.64
N GLY A 239 7.71 13.99 -8.00
CA GLY A 239 8.19 15.00 -7.06
C GLY A 239 7.08 15.87 -6.46
N GLN A 240 6.01 16.14 -7.21
CA GLN A 240 4.83 16.84 -6.68
C GLN A 240 4.09 15.98 -5.66
N ARG A 241 3.88 14.68 -5.97
CA ARG A 241 3.27 13.74 -5.00
C ARG A 241 4.07 13.63 -3.71
N GLN A 242 5.41 13.52 -3.82
CA GLN A 242 6.29 13.45 -2.65
C GLN A 242 6.18 14.71 -1.77
N ARG A 243 6.17 15.91 -2.37
CA ARG A 243 5.99 17.16 -1.63
C ARG A 243 4.62 17.25 -0.93
N LEU A 244 3.55 16.68 -1.50
CA LEU A 244 2.27 16.57 -0.81
C LEU A 244 2.33 15.61 0.40
N ALA A 245 3.05 14.49 0.28
CA ALA A 245 3.26 13.58 1.42
C ALA A 245 4.05 14.24 2.56
N ILE A 246 5.07 15.05 2.22
CA ILE A 246 5.82 15.84 3.21
C ILE A 246 4.92 16.91 3.84
N ALA A 247 4.07 17.57 3.06
CA ALA A 247 3.09 18.53 3.58
C ALA A 247 2.11 17.89 4.59
N ARG A 248 1.65 16.65 4.33
CA ARG A 248 0.86 15.86 5.30
C ARG A 248 1.62 15.67 6.62
N ALA A 249 2.88 15.27 6.54
CA ALA A 249 3.70 15.04 7.74
C ALA A 249 3.95 16.33 8.53
N LEU A 250 4.14 17.46 7.82
CA LEU A 250 4.27 18.79 8.43
C LEU A 250 2.97 19.24 9.10
N LEU A 251 1.82 19.05 8.44
CA LEU A 251 0.51 19.40 9.00
C LEU A 251 0.18 18.56 10.23
N LYS A 252 0.57 17.27 10.21
CA LYS A 252 0.36 16.36 11.34
C LYS A 252 1.16 16.73 12.58
N ASP A 253 2.33 17.33 12.40
CA ASP A 253 3.23 17.79 13.46
C ASP A 253 3.52 16.75 14.56
N ALA A 254 3.72 15.50 14.16
CA ALA A 254 3.99 14.40 15.08
C ALA A 254 5.44 14.43 15.58
N PRO A 255 5.70 14.09 16.86
CA PRO A 255 7.04 14.10 17.45
C PRO A 255 7.95 12.97 16.94
N LEU A 256 7.39 11.89 16.41
CA LEU A 256 8.13 10.80 15.78
C LEU A 256 7.84 10.80 14.28
N LEU A 257 8.90 10.85 13.48
CA LEU A 257 8.84 10.83 12.02
C LEU A 257 9.53 9.58 11.49
N ILE A 258 8.85 8.87 10.59
CA ILE A 258 9.42 7.75 9.84
C ILE A 258 9.48 8.16 8.38
N LEU A 259 10.68 8.12 7.80
CA LEU A 259 10.94 8.45 6.41
C LEU A 259 11.45 7.21 5.68
N ASP A 260 10.75 6.81 4.61
CA ASP A 260 11.28 5.86 3.63
C ASP A 260 11.72 6.66 2.40
N GLU A 261 13.03 6.93 2.32
CA GLU A 261 13.61 7.85 1.35
C GLU A 261 13.94 7.10 0.05
N ALA A 262 13.04 7.12 -0.92
CA ALA A 262 13.38 6.76 -2.28
C ALA A 262 13.00 7.88 -3.24
N THR A 263 14.01 8.56 -3.70
CA THR A 263 13.89 9.66 -4.67
C THR A 263 14.55 9.30 -6.01
N SER A 264 14.71 8.01 -6.30
CA SER A 264 15.22 7.53 -7.58
C SER A 264 14.29 7.95 -8.72
N ALA A 265 14.84 8.56 -9.76
CA ALA A 265 14.18 9.02 -10.99
C ALA A 265 13.46 10.39 -10.94
N LEU A 266 13.93 11.32 -10.12
CA LEU A 266 13.45 12.71 -10.16
C LEU A 266 14.46 13.61 -10.89
N ASP A 267 13.96 14.68 -11.51
CA ASP A 267 14.82 15.74 -12.05
C ASP A 267 15.54 16.51 -10.92
N THR A 268 16.70 17.08 -11.20
CA THR A 268 17.58 17.74 -10.21
C THR A 268 16.89 18.90 -9.46
N GLU A 269 15.97 19.60 -10.10
CA GLU A 269 15.24 20.70 -9.47
C GLU A 269 14.22 20.19 -8.45
N SER A 270 13.41 19.21 -8.83
CA SER A 270 12.46 18.53 -7.93
C SER A 270 13.18 17.91 -6.75
N GLU A 271 14.34 17.29 -6.97
CA GLU A 271 15.19 16.71 -5.95
C GLU A 271 15.61 17.75 -4.89
N ARG A 272 16.07 18.92 -5.30
CA ARG A 272 16.48 19.99 -4.38
C ARG A 272 15.32 20.52 -3.54
N HIS A 273 14.13 20.66 -4.13
CA HIS A 273 12.92 21.07 -3.41
C HIS A 273 12.47 20.04 -2.38
N ILE A 274 12.54 18.76 -2.73
CA ILE A 274 12.21 17.66 -1.82
C ILE A 274 13.21 17.60 -0.68
N GLN A 275 14.53 17.71 -0.95
CA GLN A 275 15.54 17.67 0.10
C GLN A 275 15.35 18.83 1.11
N ALA A 276 15.08 20.02 0.64
CA ALA A 276 14.78 21.15 1.52
C ALA A 276 13.51 20.92 2.36
N ALA A 277 12.48 20.30 1.78
CA ALA A 277 11.26 19.94 2.48
C ALA A 277 11.49 18.82 3.51
N LEU A 278 12.33 17.82 3.21
CA LEU A 278 12.74 16.79 4.14
C LEU A 278 13.54 17.37 5.30
N ASP A 279 14.51 18.21 5.03
CA ASP A 279 15.28 18.90 6.08
C ASP A 279 14.36 19.73 7.00
N GLU A 280 13.30 20.33 6.47
CA GLU A 280 12.30 21.07 7.26
C GLU A 280 11.44 20.17 8.13
N VAL A 281 10.93 19.06 7.58
CA VAL A 281 10.05 18.15 8.32
C VAL A 281 10.79 17.39 9.44
N MET A 282 12.09 17.18 9.32
CA MET A 282 12.91 16.52 10.34
C MET A 282 13.24 17.41 11.55
N LYS A 283 13.18 18.73 11.42
CA LYS A 283 13.57 19.66 12.50
C LYS A 283 12.75 19.44 13.77
N GLY A 284 13.47 19.22 14.88
CA GLY A 284 12.91 19.09 16.21
C GLY A 284 12.09 17.82 16.44
N ARG A 285 12.13 16.85 15.52
CA ARG A 285 11.43 15.57 15.62
C ARG A 285 12.43 14.42 15.73
N THR A 286 12.07 13.41 16.51
CA THR A 286 12.80 12.13 16.45
C THR A 286 12.53 11.50 15.10
N THR A 287 13.59 11.19 14.35
CA THR A 287 13.44 10.71 12.98
C THR A 287 14.10 9.36 12.78
N LEU A 288 13.33 8.40 12.30
CA LEU A 288 13.83 7.12 11.80
C LEU A 288 13.79 7.17 10.27
N VAL A 289 14.95 7.22 9.62
CA VAL A 289 15.02 7.34 8.16
C VAL A 289 15.63 6.08 7.54
N ILE A 290 14.93 5.47 6.58
CA ILE A 290 15.51 4.48 5.67
C ILE A 290 16.21 5.27 4.58
N ALA A 291 17.51 5.46 4.76
CA ALA A 291 18.27 6.36 3.93
C ALA A 291 18.84 5.64 2.69
N HIS A 292 18.55 6.22 1.53
CA HIS A 292 19.12 5.81 0.24
C HIS A 292 20.12 6.85 -0.29
N ARG A 293 20.23 8.02 0.36
CA ARG A 293 21.13 9.10 -0.02
C ARG A 293 22.25 9.27 1.00
N LEU A 294 23.45 9.43 0.48
CA LEU A 294 24.63 9.67 1.29
C LEU A 294 24.50 10.94 2.13
N SER A 295 23.98 12.04 1.54
CA SER A 295 23.79 13.32 2.21
C SER A 295 22.86 13.26 3.43
N THR A 296 21.88 12.36 3.44
CA THR A 296 20.97 12.12 4.57
C THR A 296 21.68 11.30 5.66
N ILE A 297 22.43 10.28 5.23
CA ILE A 297 23.17 9.40 6.16
C ILE A 297 24.26 10.16 6.90
N GLU A 298 25.02 11.01 6.22
CA GLU A 298 26.09 11.82 6.80
C GLU A 298 25.61 12.78 7.90
N LYS A 299 24.34 13.22 7.81
CA LYS A 299 23.71 14.12 8.79
C LYS A 299 23.13 13.38 10.01
N ALA A 300 23.01 12.06 9.96
CA ALA A 300 22.39 11.28 11.02
C ALA A 300 23.23 11.30 12.30
N ASP A 301 22.55 11.46 13.45
CA ASP A 301 23.18 11.39 14.76
C ASP A 301 23.65 9.96 15.09
N LEU A 302 22.91 8.97 14.59
CA LEU A 302 23.24 7.55 14.73
C LEU A 302 22.88 6.81 13.44
N ILE A 303 23.81 6.03 12.95
CA ILE A 303 23.62 5.12 11.82
C ILE A 303 23.54 3.70 12.37
N LEU A 304 22.50 2.97 11.96
CA LEU A 304 22.32 1.54 12.22
C LEU A 304 22.49 0.79 10.90
N VAL A 305 23.57 0.01 10.81
CA VAL A 305 23.83 -0.81 9.62
C VAL A 305 23.17 -2.16 9.82
N MET A 306 22.21 -2.46 8.96
CA MET A 306 21.43 -3.70 9.00
C MET A 306 21.90 -4.69 7.93
N ASP A 307 22.14 -5.91 8.35
CA ASP A 307 22.39 -7.03 7.44
C ASP A 307 21.66 -8.28 7.94
N GLN A 308 20.96 -8.99 7.05
CA GLN A 308 20.21 -10.21 7.34
C GLN A 308 19.33 -10.15 8.60
N GLY A 309 18.67 -9.01 8.83
CA GLY A 309 17.75 -8.83 9.96
C GLY A 309 18.40 -8.43 11.27
N GLN A 310 19.70 -8.22 11.31
CA GLN A 310 20.46 -7.83 12.51
C GLN A 310 21.14 -6.46 12.35
N ILE A 311 21.40 -5.76 13.46
CA ILE A 311 22.26 -4.57 13.48
C ILE A 311 23.71 -5.04 13.62
N VAL A 312 24.48 -4.94 12.52
CA VAL A 312 25.87 -5.40 12.47
C VAL A 312 26.87 -4.31 12.87
N GLU A 313 26.54 -3.04 12.66
CA GLU A 313 27.35 -1.89 13.05
C GLU A 313 26.43 -0.74 13.51
N ARG A 314 26.93 0.07 14.42
CA ARG A 314 26.28 1.30 14.89
C ARG A 314 27.31 2.37 15.22
N GLY A 315 27.01 3.63 14.91
CA GLY A 315 27.88 4.77 15.20
C GLY A 315 27.55 5.97 14.32
N SER A 316 28.31 7.02 14.45
CA SER A 316 28.29 8.18 13.55
C SER A 316 28.96 7.84 12.21
N HIS A 317 28.72 8.67 11.19
CA HIS A 317 29.36 8.55 9.88
C HIS A 317 30.90 8.43 9.98
N ALA A 318 31.53 9.28 10.76
CA ALA A 318 32.99 9.31 10.92
C ALA A 318 33.52 8.04 11.62
N GLU A 319 32.84 7.59 12.67
CA GLU A 319 33.22 6.38 13.41
C GLU A 319 33.11 5.13 12.53
N LEU A 320 32.03 5.00 11.79
CA LEU A 320 31.81 3.82 10.94
C LEU A 320 32.74 3.78 9.72
N LEU A 321 33.09 4.92 9.15
CA LEU A 321 34.13 4.98 8.12
C LEU A 321 35.50 4.54 8.64
N ALA A 322 35.87 4.98 9.84
CA ALA A 322 37.15 4.62 10.47
C ALA A 322 37.25 3.13 10.78
N GLN A 323 36.12 2.45 11.03
CA GLN A 323 36.08 1.00 11.30
C GLN A 323 36.36 0.15 10.03
N ASN A 324 36.25 0.72 8.82
CA ASN A 324 36.41 0.00 7.54
C ASN A 324 35.56 -1.28 7.43
N GLY A 325 34.38 -1.26 8.05
CA GLY A 325 33.47 -2.40 8.15
C GLY A 325 32.44 -2.50 7.03
N HIS A 326 31.23 -2.94 7.38
CA HIS A 326 30.09 -3.03 6.45
C HIS A 326 29.68 -1.67 5.90
N TYR A 327 29.61 -0.65 6.76
CA TYR A 327 29.28 0.70 6.37
C TYR A 327 30.26 1.29 5.35
N ALA A 328 31.56 1.17 5.61
CA ALA A 328 32.57 1.69 4.71
C ALA A 328 32.52 1.03 3.33
N ARG A 329 32.21 -0.25 3.25
CA ARG A 329 31.99 -0.97 1.99
C ARG A 329 30.74 -0.49 1.24
N LEU A 330 29.63 -0.30 1.96
CA LEU A 330 28.38 0.23 1.38
C LEU A 330 28.59 1.65 0.86
N HIS A 331 29.29 2.48 1.62
CA HIS A 331 29.64 3.84 1.23
C HIS A 331 30.51 3.88 -0.04
N ALA A 332 31.54 3.01 -0.12
CA ALA A 332 32.46 2.95 -1.27
C ALA A 332 31.80 2.44 -2.56
N MET A 333 30.76 1.60 -2.46
CA MET A 333 30.00 1.09 -3.63
C MET A 333 28.95 2.07 -4.16
N GLY A 334 28.74 3.22 -3.51
CA GLY A 334 27.62 4.10 -3.82
C GLY A 334 26.30 3.43 -3.45
N LEU A 335 25.56 4.00 -2.52
CA LEU A 335 24.31 3.41 -2.02
C LEU A 335 23.23 3.23 -3.11
N ASP A 336 23.36 3.96 -4.22
CA ASP A 336 22.42 3.96 -5.34
C ASP A 336 22.54 2.73 -6.30
N GLU A 337 23.64 1.98 -6.25
CA GLU A 337 23.83 0.82 -7.14
C GLU A 337 23.05 -0.44 -6.70
N GLN A 338 22.28 -0.37 -5.60
CA GLN A 338 21.58 -1.52 -5.02
C GLN A 338 20.07 -1.57 -5.26
N ALA A 339 19.54 -0.75 -6.18
CA ALA A 339 18.17 -0.94 -6.64
C ALA A 339 18.06 -2.29 -7.38
N PRO A 340 17.09 -3.16 -7.05
CA PRO A 340 16.87 -4.38 -7.82
C PRO A 340 16.54 -3.99 -9.26
N ALA A 341 17.14 -4.72 -10.22
CA ALA A 341 16.74 -4.62 -11.62
C ALA A 341 15.22 -4.81 -11.73
N PRO A 342 14.51 -4.05 -12.57
CA PRO A 342 13.07 -4.22 -12.73
C PRO A 342 12.80 -5.66 -13.15
N VAL A 343 12.00 -6.37 -12.35
CA VAL A 343 11.48 -7.68 -12.68
C VAL A 343 10.56 -7.47 -13.86
N GLY A 344 10.95 -7.97 -15.03
CA GLY A 344 10.21 -7.90 -16.29
C GLY A 344 8.94 -8.75 -16.30
#